data_4c07a64fb29df45910d94bb2ec3b3549
#
_entry.id   4c07a64fb29df45910d94bb2ec3b3549
#
_cell.length_a   1.000
_cell.length_b   1.000
_cell.length_c   1.000
_cell.angle_alpha   90.00
_cell.angle_beta   90.00
_cell.angle_gamma   90.00
#
_symmetry.space_group_name_H-M   'P 1'
#
loop_
_entity.id
_entity.type
_entity.pdbx_description
1 polymer ?
#
loop_
_entity_poly.entity_id
_entity_poly.type
_entity_poly.pdbx_seq_one_letter_code
_entity_poly.pdbx_strand_id
1 'polypeptide(L)'
;MRAARLIDCLGVLRSTHGAGAAAALDMGVLRHGLRHGLAPLLPSGSEDSDQLGGMRLLSQDGLLCDAVEDLGREHLVPQQALMEYWPWARLRAEQEEQQLYAEIRRLPLDDYAKVRELLASDPAAEQGVLWEKWGGLWGRFGFFEPVSSWPWCNAAGWCFPCPVCAWPMRAQSADGGVFIVSCDAHLLEGVQYTCRPVRGSGPPVLEGGGRSAEQVEGFPAAGDYLAVSRTVWRYLTLPGRMEFAIRDALTGIAGLSVFMYPDGDRYDLRITAAGPLVAKEWRVDAKAWRSFGALADALLERPALGGRVRLTIVVPHRQRSDLPLLQSRLAGRPDFAVMTDTNLVAEVLRWCRRSES
;
A
#
# COMPACT_ATOMS: atom_id res chain seq x y z
N MET A 1 -6.68 -11.46 29.80
CA MET A 1 -6.97 -10.37 28.81
C MET A 1 -7.50 -10.86 27.44
N ARG A 2 -6.94 -11.93 26.82
CA ARG A 2 -7.41 -12.42 25.49
C ARG A 2 -8.82 -13.04 25.50
N ALA A 3 -9.19 -13.79 26.55
CA ALA A 3 -10.51 -14.42 26.65
C ALA A 3 -11.67 -13.41 26.79
N ALA A 4 -11.47 -12.36 27.59
CA ALA A 4 -12.48 -11.32 27.77
C ALA A 4 -12.81 -10.63 26.44
N ARG A 5 -11.82 -10.28 25.61
CA ARG A 5 -12.04 -9.65 24.31
C ARG A 5 -12.76 -10.55 23.30
N LEU A 6 -12.52 -11.86 23.33
CA LEU A 6 -13.28 -12.81 22.50
C LEU A 6 -14.75 -12.89 22.95
N ILE A 7 -15.00 -12.79 24.25
CA ILE A 7 -16.37 -12.74 24.80
C ILE A 7 -17.06 -11.42 24.38
N ASP A 8 -16.34 -10.30 24.42
CA ASP A 8 -16.85 -9.01 23.96
C ASP A 8 -17.19 -9.04 22.45
N CYS A 9 -16.29 -9.58 21.61
CA CYS A 9 -16.58 -9.79 20.19
C CYS A 9 -17.81 -10.65 19.95
N LEU A 10 -17.96 -11.75 20.70
CA LEU A 10 -19.13 -12.61 20.61
C LEU A 10 -20.40 -11.86 21.03
N GLY A 11 -20.31 -11.02 22.05
CA GLY A 11 -21.40 -10.15 22.50
C GLY A 11 -21.86 -9.17 21.39
N VAL A 12 -20.90 -8.52 20.75
CA VAL A 12 -21.17 -7.62 19.61
C VAL A 12 -21.79 -8.38 18.43
N LEU A 13 -21.23 -9.52 18.05
CA LEU A 13 -21.80 -10.35 16.97
C LEU A 13 -23.24 -10.77 17.27
N ARG A 14 -23.53 -11.20 18.50
CA ARG A 14 -24.88 -11.55 18.93
C ARG A 14 -25.85 -10.39 18.84
N SER A 15 -25.40 -9.17 19.13
CA SER A 15 -26.25 -7.97 19.06
C SER A 15 -26.63 -7.60 17.64
N THR A 16 -25.89 -8.03 16.62
CA THR A 16 -26.19 -7.76 15.21
C THR A 16 -27.08 -8.83 14.56
N HIS A 17 -27.36 -9.93 15.27
CA HIS A 17 -28.17 -11.03 14.77
C HIS A 17 -29.58 -11.01 15.40
N GLY A 18 -30.57 -11.51 14.67
CA GLY A 18 -31.89 -11.76 15.23
C GLY A 18 -31.85 -12.79 16.37
N ALA A 19 -32.77 -12.73 17.31
CA ALA A 19 -32.74 -13.46 18.58
C ALA A 19 -32.46 -14.99 18.45
N GLY A 20 -33.00 -15.63 17.43
CA GLY A 20 -32.75 -17.07 17.18
C GLY A 20 -31.34 -17.36 16.68
N ALA A 21 -30.82 -16.55 15.76
CA ALA A 21 -29.47 -16.70 15.23
C ALA A 21 -28.41 -16.30 16.28
N ALA A 22 -28.69 -15.29 17.09
CA ALA A 22 -27.81 -14.87 18.18
C ALA A 22 -27.58 -15.98 19.22
N ALA A 23 -28.60 -16.80 19.50
CA ALA A 23 -28.49 -17.93 20.44
C ALA A 23 -27.58 -19.05 19.89
N ALA A 24 -27.50 -19.23 18.57
CA ALA A 24 -26.64 -20.21 17.93
C ALA A 24 -25.16 -19.82 17.87
N LEU A 25 -24.84 -18.53 18.05
CA LEU A 25 -23.47 -18.03 18.06
C LEU A 25 -22.81 -18.31 19.41
N ASP A 26 -21.93 -19.29 19.42
CA ASP A 26 -21.10 -19.63 20.57
C ASP A 26 -19.61 -19.51 20.27
N MET A 27 -18.75 -19.81 21.23
CA MET A 27 -17.29 -19.76 21.06
C MET A 27 -16.76 -20.78 20.05
N GLY A 28 -17.48 -21.91 19.86
CA GLY A 28 -17.15 -22.93 18.86
C GLY A 28 -17.40 -22.40 17.46
N VAL A 29 -18.59 -21.84 17.24
CA VAL A 29 -18.98 -21.20 15.97
C VAL A 29 -18.05 -20.02 15.65
N LEU A 30 -17.72 -19.18 16.65
CA LEU A 30 -16.77 -18.09 16.48
C LEU A 30 -15.39 -18.60 16.00
N ARG A 31 -14.82 -19.57 16.73
CA ARG A 31 -13.51 -20.14 16.36
C ARG A 31 -13.53 -20.83 15.00
N HIS A 32 -14.61 -21.53 14.70
CA HIS A 32 -14.78 -22.19 13.40
C HIS A 32 -14.88 -21.15 12.29
N GLY A 33 -15.73 -20.14 12.43
CA GLY A 33 -15.89 -19.07 11.46
C GLY A 33 -14.58 -18.32 11.19
N LEU A 34 -13.83 -17.99 12.22
CA LEU A 34 -12.54 -17.31 12.06
C LEU A 34 -11.50 -18.13 11.25
N ARG A 35 -11.56 -19.46 11.31
CA ARG A 35 -10.61 -20.36 10.64
C ARG A 35 -11.07 -20.85 9.26
N HIS A 36 -12.37 -20.97 9.03
CA HIS A 36 -12.90 -21.64 7.83
C HIS A 36 -13.71 -20.70 6.94
N GLY A 37 -14.13 -19.55 7.43
CA GLY A 37 -14.88 -18.52 6.71
C GLY A 37 -15.90 -17.85 7.60
N LEU A 38 -16.13 -16.57 7.36
CA LEU A 38 -16.97 -15.72 8.21
C LEU A 38 -18.49 -15.95 8.01
N ALA A 39 -18.91 -16.69 6.99
CA ALA A 39 -20.34 -16.88 6.70
C ALA A 39 -21.21 -17.22 7.92
N PRO A 40 -20.80 -18.11 8.86
CA PRO A 40 -21.58 -18.40 10.05
C PRO A 40 -21.67 -17.23 11.07
N LEU A 41 -20.81 -16.22 10.89
CA LEU A 41 -20.68 -15.07 11.79
C LEU A 41 -21.36 -13.82 11.23
N LEU A 42 -21.81 -13.84 10.00
CA LEU A 42 -22.45 -12.71 9.35
C LEU A 42 -23.98 -12.77 9.53
N PRO A 43 -24.65 -11.63 9.69
CA PRO A 43 -26.10 -11.57 9.74
C PRO A 43 -26.71 -12.09 8.42
N SER A 44 -27.78 -12.87 8.51
CA SER A 44 -28.48 -13.37 7.34
C SER A 44 -28.98 -12.21 6.47
N GLY A 45 -28.66 -12.22 5.17
CA GLY A 45 -29.08 -11.19 4.22
C GLY A 45 -28.25 -9.90 4.28
N SER A 46 -27.06 -9.90 4.91
CA SER A 46 -26.12 -8.79 4.78
C SER A 46 -25.57 -8.78 3.34
N GLU A 47 -25.50 -7.57 2.75
CA GLU A 47 -24.93 -7.36 1.40
C GLU A 47 -23.47 -7.84 1.32
N ASP A 48 -22.77 -7.85 2.47
CA ASP A 48 -21.37 -8.26 2.57
C ASP A 48 -21.19 -9.79 2.72
N SER A 49 -22.28 -10.58 2.89
CA SER A 49 -22.15 -12.02 3.17
C SER A 49 -21.48 -12.78 2.03
N ASP A 50 -21.70 -12.38 0.78
CA ASP A 50 -21.09 -13.01 -0.39
C ASP A 50 -19.60 -12.68 -0.52
N GLN A 51 -19.19 -11.48 -0.10
CA GLN A 51 -17.80 -11.05 -0.17
C GLN A 51 -16.98 -11.55 1.02
N LEU A 52 -17.54 -11.46 2.22
CA LEU A 52 -16.86 -11.77 3.47
C LEU A 52 -17.04 -13.22 3.92
N GLY A 53 -18.10 -13.90 3.45
CA GLY A 53 -18.46 -15.23 3.94
C GLY A 53 -17.35 -16.27 3.80
N GLY A 54 -16.62 -16.25 2.70
CA GLY A 54 -15.49 -17.15 2.45
C GLY A 54 -14.16 -16.72 3.10
N MET A 55 -14.10 -15.54 3.71
CA MET A 55 -12.87 -14.98 4.25
C MET A 55 -12.46 -15.67 5.54
N ARG A 56 -11.19 -16.09 5.62
CA ARG A 56 -10.58 -16.68 6.81
C ARG A 56 -9.75 -15.60 7.52
N LEU A 57 -9.97 -15.47 8.82
CA LEU A 57 -9.19 -14.51 9.62
C LEU A 57 -8.02 -15.18 10.36
N LEU A 58 -8.09 -16.48 10.59
CA LEU A 58 -7.02 -17.25 11.24
C LEU A 58 -6.54 -18.38 10.33
N SER A 59 -5.23 -18.58 10.27
CA SER A 59 -4.61 -19.77 9.71
C SER A 59 -4.90 -21.02 10.54
N GLN A 60 -4.52 -22.20 10.06
CA GLN A 60 -4.63 -23.45 10.82
C GLN A 60 -3.82 -23.40 12.12
N ASP A 61 -2.68 -22.70 12.11
CA ASP A 61 -1.80 -22.50 13.26
C ASP A 61 -2.32 -21.42 14.24
N GLY A 62 -3.46 -20.80 13.93
CA GLY A 62 -4.07 -19.76 14.76
C GLY A 62 -3.42 -18.39 14.64
N LEU A 63 -2.60 -18.19 13.63
CA LEU A 63 -2.06 -16.88 13.26
C LEU A 63 -3.09 -16.11 12.43
N LEU A 64 -3.00 -14.79 12.44
CA LEU A 64 -3.85 -13.96 11.58
C LEU A 64 -3.46 -14.14 10.11
N CYS A 65 -4.47 -14.29 9.27
CA CYS A 65 -4.28 -14.27 7.84
C CYS A 65 -4.17 -12.83 7.32
N ASP A 66 -3.54 -12.64 6.16
CA ASP A 66 -3.40 -11.34 5.50
C ASP A 66 -4.75 -10.66 5.24
N ALA A 67 -5.81 -11.47 5.04
CA ALA A 67 -7.18 -10.99 4.93
C ALA A 67 -7.65 -10.15 6.14
N VAL A 68 -7.13 -10.40 7.36
CA VAL A 68 -7.43 -9.57 8.55
C VAL A 68 -6.81 -8.20 8.43
N GLU A 69 -5.60 -8.15 7.93
CA GLU A 69 -4.93 -6.88 7.70
C GLU A 69 -5.66 -6.08 6.63
N ASP A 70 -6.16 -6.74 5.60
CA ASP A 70 -6.92 -6.12 4.52
C ASP A 70 -8.26 -5.57 5.03
N LEU A 71 -9.03 -6.37 5.76
CA LEU A 71 -10.27 -5.91 6.41
C LEU A 71 -10.01 -4.75 7.38
N GLY A 72 -8.96 -4.85 8.18
CA GLY A 72 -8.58 -3.79 9.11
C GLY A 72 -8.22 -2.48 8.40
N ARG A 73 -7.75 -2.56 7.17
CA ARG A 73 -7.38 -1.39 6.35
C ARG A 73 -8.54 -0.78 5.58
N GLU A 74 -9.51 -1.59 5.17
CA GLU A 74 -10.61 -1.15 4.30
C GLU A 74 -11.86 -0.75 5.06
N HIS A 75 -12.18 -1.43 6.14
CA HIS A 75 -13.48 -1.34 6.80
C HIS A 75 -13.42 -0.87 8.25
N LEU A 76 -12.27 -0.97 8.90
CA LEU A 76 -12.18 -0.50 10.27
C LEU A 76 -11.87 1.00 10.30
N VAL A 77 -12.79 1.70 10.91
CA VAL A 77 -12.79 3.01 11.53
C VAL A 77 -11.41 3.68 11.62
N PRO A 78 -11.33 5.01 11.56
CA PRO A 78 -10.09 5.77 11.64
C PRO A 78 -9.09 5.12 12.59
N GLN A 79 -7.85 5.05 12.17
CA GLN A 79 -6.74 4.34 12.84
C GLN A 79 -6.64 4.56 14.37
N GLN A 80 -7.24 5.62 14.90
CA GLN A 80 -7.35 5.83 16.35
C GLN A 80 -8.09 4.69 17.07
N ALA A 81 -9.19 4.21 16.51
CA ALA A 81 -9.91 3.07 17.08
C ALA A 81 -9.11 1.77 16.97
N LEU A 82 -8.34 1.60 15.88
CA LEU A 82 -7.42 0.47 15.72
C LEU A 82 -6.22 0.56 16.68
N MET A 83 -5.68 1.75 16.91
CA MET A 83 -4.59 1.96 17.87
C MET A 83 -4.97 1.62 19.30
N GLU A 84 -6.19 1.94 19.72
CA GLU A 84 -6.67 1.63 21.06
C GLU A 84 -7.04 0.16 21.23
N TYR A 85 -7.64 -0.46 20.20
CA TYR A 85 -8.17 -1.82 20.28
C TYR A 85 -7.24 -2.91 19.76
N TRP A 86 -6.28 -2.58 18.85
CA TRP A 86 -5.40 -3.54 18.21
C TRP A 86 -3.92 -3.10 18.18
N PRO A 87 -3.32 -2.76 19.33
CA PRO A 87 -1.96 -2.24 19.36
C PRO A 87 -0.90 -3.21 18.80
N TRP A 88 -1.17 -4.52 18.81
CA TRP A 88 -0.26 -5.54 18.29
C TRP A 88 -0.24 -5.61 16.76
N ALA A 89 -1.31 -5.28 16.05
CA ALA A 89 -1.33 -5.25 14.58
C ALA A 89 -0.45 -4.10 14.05
N ARG A 90 -0.49 -2.94 14.72
CA ARG A 90 0.43 -1.83 14.46
C ARG A 90 1.87 -2.23 14.75
N LEU A 91 2.14 -2.80 15.93
CA LEU A 91 3.49 -3.23 16.30
C LEU A 91 4.07 -4.24 15.31
N ARG A 92 3.27 -5.17 14.82
CA ARG A 92 3.70 -6.13 13.80
C ARG A 92 4.02 -5.44 12.49
N ALA A 93 3.14 -4.56 12.00
CA ALA A 93 3.37 -3.82 10.77
C ALA A 93 4.63 -2.93 10.85
N GLU A 94 4.83 -2.26 11.99
CA GLU A 94 6.04 -1.47 12.26
C GLU A 94 7.30 -2.35 12.34
N GLN A 95 7.21 -3.54 12.93
CA GLN A 95 8.31 -4.50 12.97
C GLN A 95 8.68 -5.04 11.59
N GLU A 96 7.69 -5.40 10.79
CA GLU A 96 7.90 -5.86 9.41
C GLU A 96 8.53 -4.75 8.56
N GLU A 97 8.04 -3.52 8.65
CA GLU A 97 8.63 -2.36 7.99
C GLU A 97 10.08 -2.13 8.45
N GLN A 98 10.33 -2.14 9.76
CA GLN A 98 11.67 -1.97 10.31
C GLN A 98 12.64 -3.07 9.87
N GLN A 99 12.18 -4.33 9.81
CA GLN A 99 12.99 -5.45 9.33
C GLN A 99 13.39 -5.29 7.88
N LEU A 100 12.44 -4.94 7.00
CA LEU A 100 12.71 -4.67 5.58
C LEU A 100 13.75 -3.56 5.40
N TYR A 101 13.54 -2.43 6.08
CA TYR A 101 14.50 -1.33 6.01
C TYR A 101 15.85 -1.71 6.60
N ALA A 102 15.91 -2.52 7.67
CA ALA A 102 17.16 -2.98 8.25
C ALA A 102 17.94 -3.89 7.30
N GLU A 103 17.27 -4.70 6.48
CA GLU A 103 17.92 -5.54 5.48
C GLU A 103 18.57 -4.70 4.38
N ILE A 104 17.82 -3.78 3.77
CA ILE A 104 18.33 -2.99 2.65
C ILE A 104 19.31 -1.90 3.09
N ARG A 105 19.18 -1.32 4.30
CA ARG A 105 20.12 -0.32 4.84
C ARG A 105 21.52 -0.87 5.13
N ARG A 106 21.72 -2.18 5.12
CA ARG A 106 23.06 -2.80 5.20
C ARG A 106 23.85 -2.68 3.91
N LEU A 107 23.19 -2.30 2.82
CA LEU A 107 23.85 -2.09 1.54
C LEU A 107 24.64 -0.78 1.50
N PRO A 108 25.68 -0.72 0.64
CA PRO A 108 26.24 0.57 0.23
C PRO A 108 25.14 1.48 -0.33
N LEU A 109 25.29 2.80 -0.20
CA LEU A 109 24.25 3.75 -0.56
C LEU A 109 23.78 3.63 -2.02
N ASP A 110 24.69 3.38 -2.94
CA ASP A 110 24.36 3.22 -4.37
C ASP A 110 23.52 1.95 -4.61
N ASP A 111 23.89 0.84 -3.97
CA ASP A 111 23.09 -0.40 -4.02
C ASP A 111 21.73 -0.22 -3.34
N TYR A 112 21.68 0.51 -2.22
CA TYR A 112 20.44 0.84 -1.53
C TYR A 112 19.48 1.59 -2.46
N ALA A 113 19.94 2.67 -3.09
CA ALA A 113 19.13 3.46 -4.00
C ALA A 113 18.66 2.63 -5.21
N LYS A 114 19.55 1.80 -5.75
CA LYS A 114 19.22 0.88 -6.86
C LYS A 114 18.15 -0.15 -6.47
N VAL A 115 18.28 -0.77 -5.30
CA VAL A 115 17.27 -1.73 -4.80
C VAL A 115 15.92 -1.05 -4.63
N ARG A 116 15.89 0.15 -4.02
CA ARG A 116 14.66 0.93 -3.87
C ARG A 116 14.01 1.25 -5.22
N GLU A 117 14.82 1.63 -6.21
CA GLU A 117 14.34 1.91 -7.56
C GLU A 117 13.76 0.68 -8.25
N LEU A 118 14.46 -0.45 -8.18
CA LEU A 118 13.99 -1.73 -8.75
C LEU A 118 12.69 -2.20 -8.10
N LEU A 119 12.57 -2.10 -6.77
CA LEU A 119 11.34 -2.44 -6.06
C LEU A 119 10.16 -1.52 -6.42
N ALA A 120 10.43 -0.27 -6.76
CA ALA A 120 9.39 0.69 -7.14
C ALA A 120 8.97 0.53 -8.60
N SER A 121 9.91 0.27 -9.51
CA SER A 121 9.65 0.18 -10.97
C SER A 121 9.18 -1.19 -11.40
N ASP A 122 9.78 -2.25 -10.88
CA ASP A 122 9.57 -3.63 -11.32
C ASP A 122 9.19 -4.55 -10.16
N PRO A 123 8.05 -4.31 -9.49
CA PRO A 123 7.63 -5.10 -8.34
C PRO A 123 7.13 -6.50 -8.73
N ALA A 124 6.90 -6.77 -10.01
CA ALA A 124 6.46 -8.05 -10.51
C ALA A 124 6.85 -8.23 -11.99
N ALA A 125 7.39 -9.37 -12.33
CA ALA A 125 7.69 -9.78 -13.71
C ALA A 125 8.01 -11.28 -13.78
N GLU A 126 8.26 -11.79 -14.97
CA GLU A 126 8.85 -13.12 -15.17
C GLU A 126 10.23 -13.22 -14.52
N GLN A 127 10.54 -14.36 -13.95
CA GLN A 127 11.79 -14.58 -13.21
C GLN A 127 13.05 -14.23 -14.02
N GLY A 128 13.05 -14.56 -15.31
CA GLY A 128 14.17 -14.24 -16.20
C GLY A 128 14.41 -12.73 -16.35
N VAL A 129 13.32 -11.96 -16.49
CA VAL A 129 13.36 -10.49 -16.58
C VAL A 129 13.87 -9.86 -15.28
N LEU A 130 13.39 -10.37 -14.15
CA LEU A 130 13.85 -9.89 -12.83
C LEU A 130 15.34 -10.19 -12.63
N TRP A 131 15.79 -11.39 -12.99
CA TRP A 131 17.21 -11.74 -12.89
C TRP A 131 18.08 -10.77 -13.70
N GLU A 132 17.72 -10.52 -14.96
CA GLU A 132 18.50 -9.61 -15.80
C GLU A 132 18.60 -8.21 -15.20
N LYS A 133 17.46 -7.65 -14.75
CA LYS A 133 17.41 -6.30 -14.16
C LYS A 133 18.16 -6.19 -12.82
N TRP A 134 18.00 -7.18 -11.95
CA TRP A 134 18.60 -7.17 -10.62
C TRP A 134 20.09 -7.54 -10.64
N GLY A 135 20.55 -8.35 -11.61
CA GLY A 135 21.94 -8.75 -11.76
C GLY A 135 22.52 -9.35 -10.47
N GLY A 136 23.66 -8.84 -10.01
CA GLY A 136 24.31 -9.30 -8.78
C GLY A 136 23.57 -9.08 -7.47
N LEU A 137 22.45 -8.33 -7.48
CA LEU A 137 21.58 -8.14 -6.33
C LEU A 137 20.49 -9.21 -6.24
N TRP A 138 20.27 -9.98 -7.32
CA TRP A 138 19.30 -11.07 -7.33
C TRP A 138 19.63 -12.15 -6.29
N GLY A 139 18.63 -12.62 -5.56
CA GLY A 139 18.78 -13.65 -4.54
C GLY A 139 19.41 -13.20 -3.22
N ARG A 140 19.83 -11.93 -3.12
CA ARG A 140 20.31 -11.38 -1.84
C ARG A 140 19.17 -11.18 -0.82
N PHE A 141 17.95 -11.01 -1.33
CA PHE A 141 16.77 -10.72 -0.52
C PHE A 141 15.63 -11.67 -0.88
N GLY A 142 14.90 -12.14 0.11
CA GLY A 142 13.70 -12.96 -0.06
C GLY A 142 12.45 -12.12 -0.38
N PHE A 143 12.59 -11.10 -1.23
CA PHE A 143 11.49 -10.15 -1.49
C PHE A 143 10.44 -10.66 -2.47
N PHE A 144 10.81 -11.61 -3.33
CA PHE A 144 9.96 -12.10 -4.39
C PHE A 144 9.36 -13.46 -4.06
N GLU A 145 8.08 -13.60 -4.36
CA GLU A 145 7.31 -14.82 -4.19
C GLU A 145 6.68 -15.24 -5.52
N PRO A 146 6.51 -16.56 -5.77
CA PRO A 146 5.79 -17.02 -6.94
C PRO A 146 4.32 -16.59 -6.89
N VAL A 147 3.85 -15.90 -7.91
CA VAL A 147 2.43 -15.48 -8.01
C VAL A 147 1.49 -16.70 -8.06
N SER A 148 1.99 -17.85 -8.53
CA SER A 148 1.25 -19.13 -8.50
C SER A 148 0.86 -19.58 -7.10
N SER A 149 1.53 -19.10 -6.06
CA SER A 149 1.19 -19.35 -4.66
C SER A 149 0.05 -18.47 -4.13
N TRP A 150 -0.43 -17.50 -4.94
CA TRP A 150 -1.43 -16.50 -4.55
C TRP A 150 -2.80 -16.73 -5.21
N PRO A 151 -3.67 -17.59 -4.64
CA PRO A 151 -4.99 -17.87 -5.23
C PRO A 151 -5.88 -16.63 -5.35
N TRP A 152 -5.64 -15.60 -4.54
CA TRP A 152 -6.44 -14.37 -4.49
C TRP A 152 -6.26 -13.44 -5.72
N CYS A 153 -5.21 -13.61 -6.52
CA CYS A 153 -5.03 -12.85 -7.76
C CYS A 153 -5.42 -13.65 -9.02
N ASN A 154 -5.86 -14.90 -8.86
CA ASN A 154 -6.16 -15.79 -9.97
C ASN A 154 -7.61 -15.60 -10.46
N ALA A 155 -7.75 -15.04 -11.66
CA ALA A 155 -9.01 -14.96 -12.39
C ALA A 155 -9.02 -16.00 -13.51
N ALA A 156 -9.60 -17.19 -13.24
CA ALA A 156 -9.72 -18.27 -14.21
C ALA A 156 -8.39 -18.72 -14.87
N GLY A 157 -7.32 -18.82 -14.09
CA GLY A 157 -6.00 -19.22 -14.58
C GLY A 157 -5.09 -18.06 -14.99
N TRP A 158 -5.54 -16.82 -14.84
CA TRP A 158 -4.81 -15.61 -15.21
C TRP A 158 -4.68 -14.64 -14.06
N CYS A 159 -3.56 -13.91 -14.02
CA CYS A 159 -3.34 -12.78 -13.14
C CYS A 159 -3.09 -11.52 -13.97
N PHE A 160 -3.41 -10.37 -13.42
CA PHE A 160 -3.30 -9.08 -14.08
C PHE A 160 -2.50 -8.10 -13.24
N PRO A 161 -1.43 -7.49 -13.78
CA PRO A 161 -0.69 -6.45 -13.09
C PRO A 161 -1.51 -5.16 -13.05
N CYS A 162 -1.39 -4.42 -11.97
CA CYS A 162 -1.99 -3.09 -11.87
C CYS A 162 -1.31 -2.12 -12.84
N PRO A 163 -2.05 -1.39 -13.69
CA PRO A 163 -1.44 -0.43 -14.65
C PRO A 163 -0.75 0.75 -13.97
N VAL A 164 -0.98 0.94 -12.66
CA VAL A 164 -0.35 2.01 -11.88
C VAL A 164 0.89 1.53 -11.15
N CYS A 165 0.82 0.41 -10.40
CA CYS A 165 1.94 -0.06 -9.56
C CYS A 165 2.58 -1.35 -10.06
N ALA A 166 2.14 -1.93 -11.16
CA ALA A 166 2.63 -3.16 -11.76
C ALA A 166 2.54 -4.42 -10.85
N TRP A 167 1.99 -4.32 -9.65
CA TRP A 167 1.80 -5.44 -8.74
C TRP A 167 0.50 -6.20 -9.08
N PRO A 168 0.42 -7.53 -8.88
CA PRO A 168 -0.76 -8.31 -9.21
C PRO A 168 -2.03 -7.79 -8.53
N MET A 169 -3.10 -7.62 -9.33
CA MET A 169 -4.40 -7.19 -8.83
C MET A 169 -5.15 -8.34 -8.17
N ARG A 170 -6.01 -8.02 -7.22
CA ARG A 170 -6.92 -8.97 -6.59
C ARG A 170 -8.02 -9.36 -7.55
N ALA A 171 -8.33 -10.65 -7.62
CA ALA A 171 -9.45 -11.21 -8.36
C ALA A 171 -10.48 -11.77 -7.38
N GLN A 172 -11.69 -11.25 -7.41
CA GLN A 172 -12.82 -11.73 -6.62
C GLN A 172 -13.86 -12.34 -7.53
N SER A 173 -14.28 -13.57 -7.22
CA SER A 173 -15.35 -14.22 -7.97
C SER A 173 -16.68 -13.52 -7.72
N ALA A 174 -17.40 -13.21 -8.79
CA ALA A 174 -18.76 -12.69 -8.79
C ALA A 174 -19.71 -13.66 -9.49
N ASP A 175 -21.01 -13.33 -9.49
CA ASP A 175 -22.02 -14.19 -10.10
C ASP A 175 -21.77 -14.43 -11.60
N GLY A 176 -22.20 -15.61 -12.08
CA GLY A 176 -22.10 -15.96 -13.50
C GLY A 176 -20.68 -16.29 -13.99
N GLY A 177 -19.75 -16.62 -13.09
CA GLY A 177 -18.36 -16.95 -13.45
C GLY A 177 -17.52 -15.73 -13.87
N VAL A 178 -17.96 -14.55 -13.51
CA VAL A 178 -17.27 -13.28 -13.72
C VAL A 178 -16.32 -13.04 -12.54
N PHE A 179 -15.23 -12.31 -12.77
CA PHE A 179 -14.34 -11.85 -11.70
C PHE A 179 -14.30 -10.31 -11.69
N ILE A 180 -14.27 -9.74 -10.50
CA ILE A 180 -13.89 -8.35 -10.30
C ILE A 180 -12.39 -8.32 -10.01
N VAL A 181 -11.63 -7.64 -10.87
CA VAL A 181 -10.18 -7.51 -10.76
C VAL A 181 -9.85 -6.07 -10.37
N SER A 182 -9.21 -5.87 -9.22
CA SER A 182 -8.96 -4.54 -8.69
C SER A 182 -7.63 -4.44 -7.96
N CYS A 183 -7.05 -3.23 -7.95
CA CYS A 183 -5.86 -2.95 -7.16
C CYS A 183 -6.24 -2.32 -5.83
N ASP A 184 -5.86 -2.94 -4.73
CA ASP A 184 -6.15 -2.44 -3.37
C ASP A 184 -5.65 -1.00 -3.13
N ALA A 185 -4.52 -0.61 -3.72
CA ALA A 185 -3.97 0.73 -3.55
C ALA A 185 -4.58 1.78 -4.50
N HIS A 186 -5.10 1.35 -5.67
CA HIS A 186 -5.47 2.26 -6.75
C HIS A 186 -6.95 2.16 -7.14
N LEU A 187 -7.78 1.57 -6.26
CA LEU A 187 -9.22 1.46 -6.46
C LEU A 187 -9.87 2.85 -6.65
N LEU A 188 -9.49 3.82 -5.84
CA LEU A 188 -9.99 5.21 -5.94
C LEU A 188 -9.51 5.94 -7.20
N GLU A 189 -8.51 5.39 -7.91
CA GLU A 189 -8.04 5.87 -9.20
C GLU A 189 -8.74 5.16 -10.38
N GLY A 190 -9.77 4.38 -10.08
CA GLY A 190 -10.54 3.63 -11.08
C GLY A 190 -9.86 2.35 -11.57
N VAL A 191 -8.88 1.81 -10.82
CA VAL A 191 -8.25 0.52 -11.16
C VAL A 191 -9.11 -0.62 -10.64
N GLN A 192 -10.23 -0.82 -11.31
CA GLN A 192 -11.17 -1.91 -11.09
C GLN A 192 -11.80 -2.32 -12.42
N TYR A 193 -11.79 -3.60 -12.71
CA TYR A 193 -12.23 -4.18 -13.97
C TYR A 193 -13.14 -5.36 -13.74
N THR A 194 -14.01 -5.63 -14.71
CA THR A 194 -14.75 -6.88 -14.84
C THR A 194 -13.97 -7.80 -15.77
N CYS A 195 -13.66 -9.00 -15.32
CA CYS A 195 -12.98 -10.02 -16.09
C CYS A 195 -13.95 -11.14 -16.42
N ARG A 196 -14.16 -11.40 -17.70
CA ARG A 196 -15.00 -12.50 -18.18
C ARG A 196 -14.12 -13.60 -18.77
N PRO A 197 -14.16 -14.82 -18.23
CA PRO A 197 -13.43 -15.93 -18.82
C PRO A 197 -13.86 -16.14 -20.29
N VAL A 198 -12.88 -16.25 -21.16
CA VAL A 198 -13.10 -16.52 -22.59
C VAL A 198 -12.96 -18.04 -22.82
N ARG A 199 -13.80 -18.62 -23.67
CA ARG A 199 -13.61 -20.00 -24.13
C ARG A 199 -12.39 -20.03 -25.05
N GLY A 200 -11.24 -20.49 -24.53
CA GLY A 200 -9.97 -20.55 -25.25
C GLY A 200 -8.77 -20.51 -24.34
N SER A 201 -7.56 -20.56 -24.90
CA SER A 201 -6.29 -20.59 -24.17
C SER A 201 -5.67 -19.21 -23.94
N GLY A 202 -6.32 -18.13 -24.38
CA GLY A 202 -5.81 -16.77 -24.22
C GLY A 202 -6.26 -16.09 -22.92
N PRO A 203 -5.62 -14.96 -22.57
CA PRO A 203 -6.04 -14.18 -21.41
C PRO A 203 -7.48 -13.67 -21.59
N PRO A 204 -8.28 -13.67 -20.51
CA PRO A 204 -9.59 -13.07 -20.56
C PRO A 204 -9.50 -11.56 -20.72
N VAL A 205 -10.54 -10.99 -21.34
CA VAL A 205 -10.61 -9.55 -21.56
C VAL A 205 -11.04 -8.85 -20.26
N LEU A 206 -10.34 -7.80 -19.91
CA LEU A 206 -10.77 -6.88 -18.85
C LEU A 206 -11.71 -5.81 -19.45
N GLU A 207 -12.84 -5.58 -18.80
CA GLU A 207 -13.85 -4.59 -19.19
C GLU A 207 -14.03 -3.55 -18.08
N GLY A 208 -14.28 -2.30 -18.47
CA GLY A 208 -14.52 -1.21 -17.52
C GLY A 208 -13.26 -0.62 -16.91
N GLY A 209 -13.44 0.09 -15.83
CA GLY A 209 -12.35 0.79 -15.13
C GLY A 209 -12.20 2.25 -15.59
N GLY A 210 -11.73 3.12 -14.68
CA GLY A 210 -11.42 4.52 -14.97
C GLY A 210 -10.10 4.71 -15.71
N ARG A 211 -9.27 3.66 -15.79
CA ARG A 211 -8.05 3.56 -16.61
C ARG A 211 -8.25 2.57 -17.75
N SER A 212 -7.52 2.75 -18.85
CA SER A 212 -7.68 1.90 -20.02
C SER A 212 -7.39 0.44 -19.70
N ALA A 213 -8.38 -0.42 -19.89
CA ALA A 213 -8.24 -1.87 -19.74
C ALA A 213 -7.32 -2.48 -20.83
N GLU A 214 -7.19 -1.81 -21.99
CA GLU A 214 -6.35 -2.25 -23.10
C GLU A 214 -4.85 -2.27 -22.77
N GLN A 215 -4.45 -1.57 -21.69
CA GLN A 215 -3.06 -1.52 -21.23
C GLN A 215 -2.71 -2.61 -20.21
N VAL A 216 -3.67 -3.47 -19.87
CA VAL A 216 -3.46 -4.49 -18.84
C VAL A 216 -3.35 -5.86 -19.50
N GLU A 217 -2.12 -6.27 -19.77
CA GLU A 217 -1.81 -7.61 -20.27
C GLU A 217 -1.81 -8.63 -19.12
N GLY A 218 -2.59 -9.71 -19.28
CA GLY A 218 -2.65 -10.80 -18.32
C GLY A 218 -1.51 -11.79 -18.52
N PHE A 219 -1.06 -12.41 -17.45
CA PHE A 219 -0.09 -13.49 -17.47
C PHE A 219 -0.65 -14.76 -16.83
N PRO A 220 -0.18 -15.96 -17.22
CA PRO A 220 -0.66 -17.21 -16.64
C PRO A 220 -0.37 -17.30 -15.14
N ALA A 221 -1.38 -17.59 -14.33
CA ALA A 221 -1.25 -17.72 -12.89
C ALA A 221 -0.33 -18.89 -12.45
N ALA A 222 -0.16 -19.90 -13.31
CA ALA A 222 0.70 -21.07 -13.07
C ALA A 222 2.12 -20.94 -13.63
N GLY A 223 2.50 -19.75 -14.14
CA GLY A 223 3.80 -19.50 -14.74
C GLY A 223 4.91 -19.22 -13.71
N ASP A 224 6.07 -18.81 -14.24
CA ASP A 224 7.25 -18.39 -13.50
C ASP A 224 7.25 -16.91 -13.11
N TYR A 225 6.07 -16.31 -13.08
CA TYR A 225 5.87 -14.91 -12.71
C TYR A 225 6.08 -14.74 -11.20
N LEU A 226 6.96 -13.83 -10.84
CA LEU A 226 7.25 -13.49 -9.45
C LEU A 226 6.77 -12.07 -9.15
N ALA A 227 6.37 -11.84 -7.93
CA ALA A 227 6.07 -10.50 -7.43
C ALA A 227 6.68 -10.32 -6.05
N VAL A 228 7.00 -9.08 -5.71
CA VAL A 228 7.41 -8.76 -4.33
C VAL A 228 6.31 -9.11 -3.36
N SER A 229 6.68 -9.59 -2.17
CA SER A 229 5.73 -9.87 -1.10
C SER A 229 4.83 -8.65 -0.82
N ARG A 230 3.65 -8.88 -0.27
CA ARG A 230 2.71 -7.80 0.04
C ARG A 230 3.32 -6.74 0.96
N THR A 231 4.15 -7.15 1.91
CA THR A 231 4.85 -6.25 2.83
C THR A 231 5.83 -5.35 2.08
N VAL A 232 6.65 -5.90 1.20
CA VAL A 232 7.58 -5.12 0.35
C VAL A 232 6.80 -4.17 -0.57
N TRP A 233 5.75 -4.66 -1.23
CA TRP A 233 4.91 -3.80 -2.07
C TRP A 233 4.36 -2.59 -1.31
N ARG A 234 3.84 -2.83 -0.11
CA ARG A 234 3.20 -1.78 0.68
C ARG A 234 4.19 -0.74 1.20
N TYR A 235 5.32 -1.18 1.77
CA TYR A 235 6.23 -0.30 2.50
C TYR A 235 7.36 0.24 1.65
N LEU A 236 7.71 -0.42 0.54
CA LEU A 236 8.80 0.02 -0.34
C LEU A 236 8.30 0.40 -1.74
N THR A 237 7.50 -0.43 -2.40
CA THR A 237 7.05 -0.17 -3.77
C THR A 237 6.13 1.05 -3.86
N LEU A 238 5.05 1.08 -3.09
CA LEU A 238 4.06 2.16 -3.18
C LEU A 238 4.64 3.54 -2.83
N PRO A 239 5.37 3.74 -1.70
CA PRO A 239 6.01 5.02 -1.44
C PRO A 239 7.10 5.33 -2.46
N GLY A 240 7.96 4.37 -2.79
CA GLY A 240 9.06 4.54 -3.74
C GLY A 240 8.60 5.06 -5.10
N ARG A 241 7.45 4.61 -5.62
CA ARG A 241 6.90 5.13 -6.88
C ARG A 241 6.66 6.64 -6.85
N MET A 242 6.17 7.18 -5.74
CA MET A 242 5.97 8.63 -5.59
C MET A 242 7.31 9.36 -5.46
N GLU A 243 8.25 8.79 -4.71
CA GLU A 243 9.60 9.33 -4.56
C GLU A 243 10.31 9.44 -5.91
N PHE A 244 10.32 8.36 -6.70
CA PHE A 244 10.93 8.36 -8.02
C PHE A 244 10.18 9.23 -9.04
N ALA A 245 8.85 9.29 -8.99
CA ALA A 245 8.08 10.19 -9.85
C ALA A 245 8.43 11.67 -9.60
N ILE A 246 8.64 12.07 -8.34
CA ILE A 246 9.11 13.42 -7.99
C ILE A 246 10.53 13.65 -8.54
N ARG A 247 11.46 12.69 -8.32
CA ARG A 247 12.82 12.76 -8.85
C ARG A 247 12.80 12.97 -10.37
N ASP A 248 12.08 12.11 -11.07
CA ASP A 248 12.07 12.09 -12.54
C ASP A 248 11.46 13.38 -13.11
N ALA A 249 10.42 13.91 -12.48
CA ALA A 249 9.82 15.20 -12.85
C ALA A 249 10.77 16.40 -12.68
N LEU A 250 11.81 16.26 -11.86
CA LEU A 250 12.75 17.33 -11.54
C LEU A 250 14.16 17.10 -12.12
N THR A 251 14.44 15.88 -12.59
CA THR A 251 15.74 15.53 -13.18
C THR A 251 15.95 16.26 -14.51
N GLY A 252 17.18 16.73 -14.76
CA GLY A 252 17.56 17.42 -16.00
C GLY A 252 17.22 18.92 -16.04
N ILE A 253 16.63 19.48 -15.01
CA ILE A 253 16.34 20.92 -14.92
C ILE A 253 17.62 21.66 -14.53
N ALA A 254 17.99 22.67 -15.32
CA ALA A 254 19.19 23.47 -15.08
C ALA A 254 19.17 24.12 -13.68
N GLY A 255 20.28 24.07 -12.98
CA GLY A 255 20.42 24.66 -11.64
C GLY A 255 19.71 23.89 -10.52
N LEU A 256 19.14 22.71 -10.83
CA LEU A 256 18.48 21.84 -9.86
C LEU A 256 19.30 20.56 -9.63
N SER A 257 19.38 20.14 -8.37
CA SER A 257 19.95 18.85 -7.99
C SER A 257 18.98 18.09 -7.11
N VAL A 258 18.76 16.82 -7.40
CA VAL A 258 17.89 15.92 -6.63
C VAL A 258 18.71 14.74 -6.12
N PHE A 259 18.75 14.58 -4.81
CA PHE A 259 19.46 13.49 -4.14
C PHE A 259 18.45 12.59 -3.45
N MET A 260 18.51 11.29 -3.76
CA MET A 260 17.69 10.27 -3.11
C MET A 260 18.33 9.80 -1.80
N TYR A 261 17.53 9.58 -0.79
CA TYR A 261 17.88 8.97 0.49
C TYR A 261 19.08 9.61 1.21
N PRO A 262 19.10 10.94 1.32
CA PRO A 262 20.22 11.63 1.97
C PRO A 262 20.33 11.29 3.45
N ASP A 263 21.53 11.42 3.98
CA ASP A 263 21.85 11.23 5.41
C ASP A 263 21.45 9.84 5.94
N GLY A 264 21.60 8.79 5.10
CA GLY A 264 21.25 7.41 5.46
C GLY A 264 19.75 7.17 5.53
N ASP A 265 19.00 7.72 4.57
CA ASP A 265 17.53 7.61 4.47
C ASP A 265 16.81 8.26 5.67
N ARG A 266 17.29 9.42 6.09
CA ARG A 266 16.64 10.21 7.14
C ARG A 266 15.36 10.86 6.63
N TYR A 267 15.30 11.13 5.32
CA TYR A 267 14.17 11.57 4.53
C TYR A 267 14.38 11.16 3.07
N ASP A 268 13.34 11.12 2.27
CA ASP A 268 13.39 10.44 0.96
C ASP A 268 14.16 11.21 -0.11
N LEU A 269 13.97 12.54 -0.21
CA LEU A 269 14.65 13.36 -1.21
C LEU A 269 15.18 14.68 -0.62
N ARG A 270 16.36 15.08 -1.09
CA ARG A 270 16.87 16.43 -0.95
C ARG A 270 16.89 17.09 -2.31
N ILE A 271 16.12 18.16 -2.47
CA ILE A 271 16.07 18.96 -3.68
C ILE A 271 16.76 20.27 -3.38
N THR A 272 17.79 20.63 -4.15
CA THR A 272 18.50 21.89 -4.03
C THR A 272 18.43 22.64 -5.35
N ALA A 273 18.09 23.93 -5.26
CA ALA A 273 18.07 24.82 -6.41
C ALA A 273 19.07 25.95 -6.21
N ALA A 274 19.95 26.15 -7.17
CA ALA A 274 20.84 27.30 -7.22
C ALA A 274 20.01 28.57 -7.45
N GLY A 275 20.30 29.64 -6.72
CA GLY A 275 19.68 30.92 -6.92
C GLY A 275 20.73 32.03 -6.91
N PRO A 276 20.42 33.20 -7.47
CA PRO A 276 21.40 34.29 -7.64
C PRO A 276 21.91 34.87 -6.31
N LEU A 277 21.11 34.80 -5.24
CA LEU A 277 21.46 35.32 -3.93
C LEU A 277 21.48 34.23 -2.86
N VAL A 278 20.60 33.26 -2.91
CA VAL A 278 20.47 32.19 -1.90
C VAL A 278 20.04 30.89 -2.59
N ALA A 279 20.74 29.79 -2.28
CA ALA A 279 20.27 28.46 -2.66
C ALA A 279 19.05 28.09 -1.81
N LYS A 280 18.06 27.43 -2.43
CA LYS A 280 16.89 26.88 -1.72
C LYS A 280 16.99 25.37 -1.61
N GLU A 281 16.68 24.86 -0.44
CA GLU A 281 16.63 23.42 -0.16
C GLU A 281 15.23 23.02 0.27
N TRP A 282 14.74 21.91 -0.27
CA TRP A 282 13.58 21.17 0.20
C TRP A 282 14.04 19.80 0.67
N ARG A 283 13.65 19.43 1.88
CA ARG A 283 13.75 18.07 2.42
C ARG A 283 12.38 17.45 2.32
N VAL A 284 12.28 16.35 1.64
CA VAL A 284 11.00 15.72 1.27
C VAL A 284 10.90 14.37 1.91
N ASP A 285 9.78 14.12 2.59
CA ASP A 285 9.40 12.83 3.15
C ASP A 285 8.04 12.44 2.55
N ALA A 286 8.03 11.45 1.66
CA ALA A 286 6.88 11.02 0.88
C ALA A 286 6.04 10.02 1.67
N LYS A 287 4.74 10.28 1.83
CA LYS A 287 3.85 9.47 2.66
C LYS A 287 2.59 9.06 1.91
N ALA A 288 2.52 7.78 1.53
CA ALA A 288 1.36 7.18 0.87
C ALA A 288 0.41 6.52 1.89
N TRP A 289 -0.04 7.27 2.89
CA TRP A 289 -0.97 6.79 3.91
C TRP A 289 -2.42 6.96 3.47
N ARG A 290 -3.27 5.99 3.79
CA ARG A 290 -4.72 6.11 3.51
C ARG A 290 -5.42 7.07 4.47
N SER A 291 -5.05 7.05 5.76
CA SER A 291 -5.63 7.92 6.79
C SER A 291 -4.70 9.07 7.14
N PHE A 292 -5.11 10.29 6.84
CA PHE A 292 -4.37 11.49 7.24
C PHE A 292 -4.48 11.80 8.73
N GLY A 293 -5.52 11.31 9.40
CA GLY A 293 -5.61 11.37 10.86
C GLY A 293 -4.44 10.65 11.51
N ALA A 294 -4.23 9.40 11.11
CA ALA A 294 -3.14 8.59 11.63
C ALA A 294 -1.75 9.05 11.17
N LEU A 295 -1.62 9.56 9.95
CA LEU A 295 -0.38 10.21 9.53
C LEU A 295 -0.06 11.40 10.43
N ALA A 296 -1.06 12.23 10.74
CA ALA A 296 -0.88 13.37 11.64
C ALA A 296 -0.43 12.92 13.05
N ASP A 297 -1.08 11.90 13.61
CA ASP A 297 -0.73 11.37 14.93
C ASP A 297 0.71 10.84 14.94
N ALA A 298 1.11 10.05 13.95
CA ALA A 298 2.47 9.55 13.81
C ALA A 298 3.52 10.69 13.65
N LEU A 299 3.18 11.78 12.96
CA LEU A 299 4.06 12.94 12.80
C LEU A 299 4.14 13.78 14.09
N LEU A 300 3.05 13.88 14.84
CA LEU A 300 3.02 14.59 16.13
C LEU A 300 3.84 13.88 17.20
N GLU A 301 3.92 12.55 17.16
CA GLU A 301 4.74 11.73 18.06
C GLU A 301 6.25 11.88 17.76
N ARG A 302 6.63 12.32 16.55
CA ARG A 302 8.06 12.56 16.22
C ARG A 302 8.63 13.73 17.02
N PRO A 303 9.88 13.62 17.52
CA PRO A 303 10.55 14.76 18.11
C PRO A 303 10.62 15.93 17.13
N ALA A 304 10.54 17.15 17.64
CA ALA A 304 10.67 18.35 16.81
C ALA A 304 12.03 18.36 16.09
N LEU A 305 12.00 18.67 14.79
CA LEU A 305 13.20 18.79 13.99
C LEU A 305 13.92 20.08 14.41
N GLY A 306 15.07 19.95 15.09
CA GLY A 306 15.89 21.10 15.42
C GLY A 306 16.41 21.79 14.16
N GLY A 307 16.36 23.11 14.10
CA GLY A 307 16.92 23.91 13.01
C GLY A 307 15.91 24.72 12.21
N ARG A 308 16.43 25.48 11.23
CA ARG A 308 15.64 26.36 10.35
C ARG A 308 15.03 25.66 9.13
N VAL A 309 15.40 24.40 8.89
CA VAL A 309 14.96 23.67 7.68
C VAL A 309 13.70 22.86 8.01
N ARG A 310 12.65 23.12 7.25
CA ARG A 310 11.38 22.42 7.35
C ARG A 310 11.45 21.09 6.58
N LEU A 311 10.84 20.04 7.14
CA LEU A 311 10.59 18.81 6.42
C LEU A 311 9.26 18.93 5.65
N THR A 312 9.30 18.71 4.35
CA THR A 312 8.11 18.73 3.50
C THR A 312 7.52 17.34 3.44
N ILE A 313 6.40 17.14 4.11
CA ILE A 313 5.60 15.93 4.02
C ILE A 313 4.81 15.97 2.72
N VAL A 314 5.05 15.02 1.85
CA VAL A 314 4.42 14.96 0.54
C VAL A 314 3.47 13.78 0.48
N VAL A 315 2.24 14.04 0.07
CA VAL A 315 1.19 13.05 -0.08
C VAL A 315 0.71 12.96 -1.54
N PRO A 316 0.15 11.82 -1.98
CA PRO A 316 -0.31 11.67 -3.35
C PRO A 316 -1.38 12.70 -3.72
N HIS A 317 -1.32 13.28 -4.92
CA HIS A 317 -2.29 14.27 -5.39
C HIS A 317 -3.74 13.76 -5.37
N ARG A 318 -3.96 12.46 -5.54
CA ARG A 318 -5.30 11.86 -5.46
C ARG A 318 -5.98 12.06 -4.10
N GLN A 319 -5.21 12.33 -3.04
CA GLN A 319 -5.69 12.57 -1.67
C GLN A 319 -5.79 14.08 -1.33
N ARG A 320 -5.75 14.95 -2.34
CA ARG A 320 -5.77 16.41 -2.15
C ARG A 320 -7.01 16.93 -1.39
N SER A 321 -8.14 16.22 -1.47
CA SER A 321 -9.37 16.57 -0.73
C SER A 321 -9.17 16.56 0.78
N ASP A 322 -8.32 15.67 1.28
CA ASP A 322 -8.11 15.44 2.71
C ASP A 322 -6.89 16.21 3.24
N LEU A 323 -6.13 16.85 2.34
CA LEU A 323 -4.95 17.65 2.69
C LEU A 323 -5.23 18.73 3.76
N PRO A 324 -6.35 19.49 3.71
CA PRO A 324 -6.68 20.48 4.74
C PRO A 324 -6.77 19.89 6.15
N LEU A 325 -7.25 18.66 6.29
CA LEU A 325 -7.30 17.97 7.58
C LEU A 325 -5.89 17.75 8.14
N LEU A 326 -4.97 17.24 7.32
CA LEU A 326 -3.59 17.01 7.73
C LEU A 326 -2.88 18.32 8.08
N GLN A 327 -3.08 19.37 7.27
CA GLN A 327 -2.52 20.70 7.52
C GLN A 327 -3.05 21.30 8.84
N SER A 328 -4.34 21.18 9.10
CA SER A 328 -4.98 21.66 10.34
C SER A 328 -4.42 20.94 11.57
N ARG A 329 -4.27 19.63 11.52
CA ARG A 329 -3.73 18.86 12.65
C ARG A 329 -2.27 19.16 12.94
N LEU A 330 -1.49 19.48 11.91
CA LEU A 330 -0.06 19.83 12.03
C LEU A 330 0.21 21.34 12.16
N ALA A 331 -0.83 22.18 12.33
CA ALA A 331 -0.67 23.63 12.44
C ALA A 331 0.26 24.07 13.59
N GLY A 332 0.32 23.28 14.67
CA GLY A 332 1.24 23.49 15.82
C GLY A 332 2.70 23.03 15.57
N ARG A 333 3.02 22.46 14.41
CA ARG A 333 4.34 21.90 14.04
C ARG A 333 4.94 22.68 12.85
N PRO A 334 5.56 23.86 13.13
CA PRO A 334 6.12 24.72 12.08
C PRO A 334 7.32 24.06 11.36
N ASP A 335 7.90 23.02 11.93
CA ASP A 335 8.96 22.20 11.36
C ASP A 335 8.48 21.29 10.20
N PHE A 336 7.15 21.19 10.00
CA PHE A 336 6.58 20.51 8.84
C PHE A 336 5.96 21.50 7.84
N ALA A 337 6.12 21.21 6.56
CA ALA A 337 5.28 21.71 5.48
C ALA A 337 4.52 20.52 4.90
N VAL A 338 3.25 20.70 4.49
CA VAL A 338 2.44 19.60 3.96
C VAL A 338 1.87 19.99 2.61
N MET A 339 2.11 19.19 1.59
CA MET A 339 1.60 19.42 0.24
C MET A 339 1.47 18.12 -0.56
N THR A 340 0.88 18.21 -1.73
CA THR A 340 0.85 17.07 -2.67
C THR A 340 2.15 17.01 -3.50
N ASP A 341 2.43 15.83 -4.06
CA ASP A 341 3.53 15.60 -5.01
C ASP A 341 3.53 16.61 -6.17
N THR A 342 2.38 16.80 -6.80
CA THR A 342 2.22 17.75 -7.90
C THR A 342 2.43 19.21 -7.46
N ASN A 343 2.00 19.56 -6.26
CA ASN A 343 2.21 20.91 -5.71
C ASN A 343 3.69 21.17 -5.38
N LEU A 344 4.39 20.16 -4.87
CA LEU A 344 5.84 20.25 -4.64
C LEU A 344 6.58 20.52 -5.95
N VAL A 345 6.35 19.70 -6.96
CA VAL A 345 6.97 19.86 -8.28
C VAL A 345 6.68 21.25 -8.84
N ALA A 346 5.42 21.70 -8.79
CA ALA A 346 5.04 23.02 -9.26
C ALA A 346 5.70 24.16 -8.45
N GLU A 347 5.90 24.00 -7.15
CA GLU A 347 6.60 24.97 -6.30
C GLU A 347 8.07 25.08 -6.69
N VAL A 348 8.75 23.94 -6.83
CA VAL A 348 10.17 23.89 -7.21
C VAL A 348 10.37 24.54 -8.58
N LEU A 349 9.57 24.19 -9.59
CA LEU A 349 9.64 24.75 -10.95
C LEU A 349 9.35 26.24 -10.97
N ARG A 350 8.40 26.73 -10.17
CA ARG A 350 8.14 28.19 -10.06
C ARG A 350 9.32 28.92 -9.45
N TRP A 351 10.00 28.32 -8.50
CA TRP A 351 11.17 28.92 -7.87
C TRP A 351 12.33 29.03 -8.86
N CYS A 352 12.62 27.97 -9.65
CA CYS A 352 13.65 28.00 -10.68
C CYS A 352 13.40 29.13 -11.70
N ARG A 353 12.18 29.25 -12.24
CA ARG A 353 11.82 30.31 -13.19
C ARG A 353 11.98 31.72 -12.65
N ARG A 354 11.75 31.95 -11.34
CA ARG A 354 11.95 33.28 -10.72
C ARG A 354 13.42 33.62 -10.49
N SER A 355 14.28 32.62 -10.43
CA SER A 355 15.72 32.80 -10.24
C SER A 355 16.46 33.06 -11.54
N GLU A 356 15.81 32.81 -12.70
CA GLU A 356 16.33 33.10 -14.03
C GLU A 356 15.95 34.50 -14.53
N SER A 357 14.94 35.13 -13.88
CA SER A 357 14.48 36.49 -14.19
C SER A 357 15.16 37.53 -13.30
#